data_9d72b9735db11b86e2ac55d2706a8ac5
#
_entry.id   9d72b9735db11b86e2ac55d2706a8ac5
#
_cell.length_a   1.000
_cell.length_b   1.000
_cell.length_c   1.000
_cell.angle_alpha   90.00
_cell.angle_beta   90.00
_cell.angle_gamma   90.00
#
_symmetry.space_group_name_H-M   'P 1'
#
loop_
_entity.id
_entity.type
_entity.pdbx_description
1 polymer ?
#
loop_
_entity_poly.entity_id
_entity_poly.type
_entity_poly.pdbx_seq_one_letter_code
_entity_poly.pdbx_strand_id
1 'polypeptide(L)'
;MKTRLMAVVCLMLSMPVWAQEVKVDIKAFMYGPKDMTVPVGTKVTWVNDDEIPHTVAETHKVFRSGALDTGDSYSWVFNTPGEYEYFCALHPQMIGKIVVSQ
;
A
#
# COMPACT_ATOMS: atom_id res chain seq x y z
N MET A 1 41.13 26.55 1.34
CA MET A 1 40.74 26.45 1.27
C MET A 1 40.14 25.62 0.94
N LYS A 2 39.69 25.11 0.68
CA LYS A 2 39.22 24.40 0.34
C LYS A 2 38.54 23.53 0.96
N THR A 3 38.16 23.31 1.54
CA THR A 3 37.58 22.45 2.28
C THR A 3 36.18 22.52 2.37
N ARG A 4 35.58 23.47 2.11
CA ARG A 4 34.28 23.70 2.25
C ARG A 4 33.44 22.81 1.52
N LEU A 5 33.77 22.25 0.57
CA LEU A 5 33.00 21.44 -0.20
C LEU A 5 32.54 20.24 0.44
N MET A 6 33.30 19.78 1.31
CA MET A 6 32.97 18.63 1.96
C MET A 6 31.72 18.65 2.67
N ALA A 7 31.45 19.74 3.29
CA ALA A 7 30.22 19.85 4.05
C ALA A 7 29.04 19.70 3.18
N VAL A 8 29.14 20.20 2.01
CA VAL A 8 28.03 20.12 1.10
C VAL A 8 27.72 18.70 0.73
N VAL A 9 28.74 17.91 0.53
CA VAL A 9 28.54 16.54 0.17
C VAL A 9 27.83 15.81 1.26
N CYS A 10 28.17 16.09 2.48
CA CYS A 10 27.50 15.41 3.57
C CYS A 10 26.04 15.66 3.59
N LEU A 11 25.64 16.85 3.19
CA LEU A 11 24.22 17.14 3.19
C LEU A 11 23.46 16.26 2.25
N MET A 12 24.10 15.87 1.17
CA MET A 12 23.43 15.03 0.24
C MET A 12 23.15 13.69 0.84
N LEU A 13 24.04 13.21 1.68
CA LEU A 13 23.86 11.93 2.29
C LEU A 13 22.79 11.92 3.34
N SER A 14 22.40 13.08 3.81
CA SER A 14 21.39 13.13 4.86
C SER A 14 19.99 13.30 4.31
N MET A 15 19.82 13.21 3.01
CA MET A 15 18.49 13.35 2.46
C MET A 15 17.61 12.22 2.93
N PRO A 16 16.37 12.51 3.25
CA PRO A 16 15.47 11.49 3.72
C PRO A 16 15.13 10.50 2.61
N VAL A 17 14.82 9.29 3.02
CA VAL A 17 14.33 8.29 2.11
C VAL A 17 12.82 8.32 2.25
N TRP A 18 12.14 8.70 1.20
CA TRP A 18 10.70 8.80 1.24
C TRP A 18 10.07 7.45 0.96
N ALA A 19 9.16 7.05 1.80
CA ALA A 19 8.41 5.85 1.55
C ALA A 19 7.52 6.09 0.35
N GLN A 20 7.41 5.12 -0.51
CA GLN A 20 6.52 5.21 -1.64
C GLN A 20 5.08 5.01 -1.16
N GLU A 21 4.16 5.71 -1.78
CA GLU A 21 2.74 5.53 -1.50
C GLU A 21 2.05 5.19 -2.80
N VAL A 22 1.17 4.20 -2.76
CA VAL A 22 0.40 3.80 -3.93
C VAL A 22 -1.05 3.60 -3.52
N LYS A 23 -1.94 3.69 -4.48
CA LYS A 23 -3.36 3.61 -4.25
C LYS A 23 -3.95 2.42 -4.98
N VAL A 24 -4.86 1.72 -4.33
CA VAL A 24 -5.70 0.70 -4.94
C VAL A 24 -7.13 1.23 -4.90
N ASP A 25 -7.76 1.30 -6.04
CA ASP A 25 -9.13 1.76 -6.14
C ASP A 25 -10.07 0.57 -5.99
N ILE A 26 -11.17 0.74 -5.29
CA ILE A 26 -12.20 -0.29 -5.17
C ILE A 26 -13.41 0.22 -5.92
N LYS A 27 -13.76 -0.45 -7.02
CA LYS A 27 -14.84 -0.01 -7.86
C LYS A 27 -15.39 -1.20 -8.64
N ALA A 28 -16.68 -1.24 -8.82
CA ALA A 28 -17.34 -2.30 -9.60
C ALA A 28 -16.97 -3.69 -9.09
N PHE A 29 -16.92 -3.85 -7.76
CA PHE A 29 -16.59 -5.13 -7.11
C PHE A 29 -15.19 -5.63 -7.49
N MET A 30 -14.26 -4.73 -7.74
CA MET A 30 -12.89 -5.10 -8.10
C MET A 30 -11.90 -4.20 -7.40
N TYR A 31 -10.71 -4.75 -7.13
CA TYR A 31 -9.57 -3.96 -6.71
C TYR A 31 -8.77 -3.59 -7.96
N GLY A 32 -8.43 -2.34 -8.10
CA GLY A 32 -7.69 -1.86 -9.25
C GLY A 32 -6.46 -1.06 -8.86
N PRO A 33 -5.27 -1.55 -9.17
CA PRO A 33 -4.97 -2.81 -9.86
C PRO A 33 -5.20 -4.02 -8.96
N LYS A 34 -5.52 -5.14 -9.58
CA LYS A 34 -5.75 -6.37 -8.84
C LYS A 34 -4.46 -6.94 -8.28
N ASP A 35 -3.39 -6.91 -9.07
CA ASP A 35 -2.08 -7.40 -8.68
C ASP A 35 -1.08 -6.27 -8.78
N MET A 36 -0.17 -6.19 -7.82
CA MET A 36 0.78 -5.10 -7.77
C MET A 36 2.04 -5.55 -7.07
N THR A 37 3.21 -5.08 -7.53
CA THR A 37 4.47 -5.32 -6.85
C THR A 37 5.00 -3.99 -6.35
N VAL A 38 5.37 -3.93 -5.09
CA VAL A 38 5.88 -2.72 -4.46
C VAL A 38 7.14 -3.04 -3.65
N PRO A 39 8.03 -2.07 -3.46
CA PRO A 39 9.21 -2.30 -2.61
C PRO A 39 8.83 -2.24 -1.14
N VAL A 40 9.68 -2.85 -0.32
CA VAL A 40 9.52 -2.79 1.13
C VAL A 40 9.44 -1.32 1.58
N GLY A 41 8.57 -1.04 2.51
CA GLY A 41 8.36 0.31 3.03
C GLY A 41 7.23 1.07 2.35
N THR A 42 6.61 0.47 1.35
CA THR A 42 5.53 1.13 0.64
C THR A 42 4.26 1.14 1.47
N LYS A 43 3.59 2.29 1.47
CA LYS A 43 2.27 2.42 2.07
C LYS A 43 1.26 2.24 0.96
N VAL A 44 0.37 1.27 1.11
CA VAL A 44 -0.71 1.05 0.14
C VAL A 44 -2.01 1.54 0.77
N THR A 45 -2.76 2.34 0.02
CA THR A 45 -4.03 2.87 0.48
C THR A 45 -5.12 2.40 -0.46
N TRP A 46 -6.11 1.71 0.10
CA TRP A 46 -7.29 1.29 -0.64
C TRP A 46 -8.37 2.34 -0.41
N VAL A 47 -9.00 2.78 -1.48
CA VAL A 47 -10.10 3.76 -1.39
C VAL A 47 -11.33 3.15 -2.00
N ASN A 48 -12.43 3.13 -1.26
CA ASN A 48 -13.68 2.60 -1.78
C ASN A 48 -14.41 3.68 -2.58
N ASP A 49 -14.40 3.53 -3.91
CA ASP A 49 -15.12 4.41 -4.81
C ASP A 49 -16.38 3.75 -5.35
N ASP A 50 -16.76 2.62 -4.76
CA ASP A 50 -17.99 1.94 -5.14
C ASP A 50 -19.15 2.46 -4.29
N GLU A 51 -20.38 2.15 -4.67
CA GLU A 51 -21.55 2.64 -3.97
C GLU A 51 -21.97 1.75 -2.82
N ILE A 52 -21.31 0.64 -2.62
CA ILE A 52 -21.60 -0.29 -1.54
C ILE A 52 -20.36 -0.50 -0.70
N PRO A 53 -20.52 -0.98 0.54
CA PRO A 53 -19.37 -1.20 1.41
C PRO A 53 -18.50 -2.35 0.94
N HIS A 54 -17.20 -2.24 1.18
CA HIS A 54 -16.24 -3.29 0.91
C HIS A 54 -15.25 -3.36 2.05
N THR A 55 -14.45 -4.43 2.10
CA THR A 55 -13.38 -4.56 3.09
C THR A 55 -12.10 -4.96 2.39
N VAL A 56 -10.99 -4.90 3.13
CA VAL A 56 -9.69 -5.39 2.69
C VAL A 56 -9.21 -6.33 3.80
N ALA A 57 -9.16 -7.62 3.52
CA ALA A 57 -8.79 -8.60 4.52
C ALA A 57 -7.71 -9.53 3.96
N GLU A 58 -6.53 -9.50 4.56
CA GLU A 58 -5.44 -10.37 4.11
C GLU A 58 -5.73 -11.80 4.54
N THR A 59 -5.42 -12.78 3.69
CA THR A 59 -5.84 -14.16 3.89
C THR A 59 -5.23 -14.81 5.14
N HIS A 60 -4.06 -14.35 5.57
CA HIS A 60 -3.40 -14.87 6.78
C HIS A 60 -3.53 -13.91 7.95
N LYS A 61 -4.42 -12.94 7.85
CA LYS A 61 -4.72 -12.00 8.93
C LYS A 61 -3.59 -11.04 9.26
N VAL A 62 -2.73 -10.75 8.30
CA VAL A 62 -1.66 -9.79 8.50
C VAL A 62 -2.26 -8.39 8.66
N PHE A 63 -3.27 -8.08 7.87
CA PHE A 63 -3.98 -6.80 8.00
C PHE A 63 -5.46 -7.00 7.68
N ARG A 64 -6.27 -6.07 8.16
CA ARG A 64 -7.71 -6.16 7.92
C ARG A 64 -8.36 -4.81 8.18
N SER A 65 -9.15 -4.36 7.23
CA SER A 65 -9.93 -3.14 7.43
C SER A 65 -11.27 -3.49 8.06
N GLY A 66 -11.96 -2.49 8.58
CA GLY A 66 -13.38 -2.59 8.83
C GLY A 66 -14.13 -2.40 7.52
N ALA A 67 -15.43 -2.26 7.59
CA ALA A 67 -16.22 -1.97 6.41
C ALA A 67 -15.91 -0.54 5.94
N LEU A 68 -15.61 -0.40 4.66
CA LEU A 68 -15.32 0.89 4.07
C LEU A 68 -16.54 1.31 3.27
N ASP A 69 -17.14 2.43 3.67
CA ASP A 69 -18.24 3.00 2.91
C ASP A 69 -17.67 3.81 1.74
N THR A 70 -18.51 4.30 0.86
CA THR A 70 -18.08 5.09 -0.27
C THR A 70 -17.24 6.27 0.22
N GLY A 71 -16.05 6.40 -0.33
CA GLY A 71 -15.12 7.47 0.03
C GLY A 71 -14.19 7.13 1.18
N ASP A 72 -14.42 6.05 1.90
CA ASP A 72 -13.55 5.65 3.00
C ASP A 72 -12.29 4.99 2.47
N SER A 73 -11.23 5.02 3.26
CA SER A 73 -9.97 4.42 2.88
C SER A 73 -9.35 3.63 4.02
N TYR A 74 -8.43 2.76 3.67
CA TYR A 74 -7.66 1.96 4.62
C TYR A 74 -6.24 1.88 4.09
N SER A 75 -5.25 1.98 4.96
CA SER A 75 -3.85 1.93 4.56
C SER A 75 -3.09 0.91 5.37
N TRP A 76 -2.08 0.34 4.75
CA TRP A 76 -1.16 -0.57 5.40
C TRP A 76 0.25 -0.33 4.86
N VAL A 77 1.26 -0.33 5.74
CA VAL A 77 2.66 -0.16 5.33
C VAL A 77 3.29 -1.54 5.29
N PHE A 78 3.85 -1.90 4.14
CA PHE A 78 4.42 -3.22 3.93
C PHE A 78 5.91 -3.21 4.26
N ASN A 79 6.27 -3.64 5.45
CA ASN A 79 7.65 -3.63 5.92
C ASN A 79 8.37 -4.96 5.77
N THR A 80 7.69 -5.99 5.33
CA THR A 80 8.27 -7.33 5.20
C THR A 80 8.02 -7.85 3.79
N PRO A 81 9.06 -8.33 3.11
CA PRO A 81 8.88 -8.92 1.78
C PRO A 81 7.97 -10.13 1.83
N GLY A 82 7.25 -10.39 0.77
CA GLY A 82 6.37 -11.54 0.67
C GLY A 82 5.22 -11.29 -0.27
N GLU A 83 4.31 -12.25 -0.31
CA GLU A 83 3.10 -12.14 -1.12
C GLU A 83 1.91 -12.06 -0.19
N TYR A 84 1.06 -11.07 -0.44
CA TYR A 84 -0.08 -10.80 0.43
C TYR A 84 -1.35 -10.81 -0.42
N GLU A 85 -2.07 -11.93 -0.36
CA GLU A 85 -3.35 -12.03 -1.03
C GLU A 85 -4.43 -11.52 -0.09
N TYR A 86 -5.37 -10.76 -0.61
CA TYR A 86 -6.45 -10.22 0.21
C TYR A 86 -7.77 -10.33 -0.53
N PHE A 87 -8.84 -10.16 0.19
CA PHE A 87 -10.18 -10.30 -0.35
C PHE A 87 -11.15 -9.39 0.40
N CYS A 88 -12.35 -9.29 -0.14
CA CYS A 88 -13.41 -8.55 0.53
C CYS A 88 -14.25 -9.53 1.34
N ALA A 89 -14.35 -9.32 2.65
CA ALA A 89 -15.09 -10.24 3.50
C ALA A 89 -16.58 -10.24 3.19
N LEU A 90 -17.09 -9.19 2.57
CA LEU A 90 -18.50 -9.09 2.20
C LEU A 90 -18.77 -9.70 0.83
N HIS A 91 -17.73 -9.83 0.00
CA HIS A 91 -17.82 -10.37 -1.36
C HIS A 91 -16.57 -11.20 -1.64
N PRO A 92 -16.51 -12.45 -1.14
CA PRO A 92 -15.25 -13.21 -1.12
C PRO A 92 -14.60 -13.51 -2.47
N GLN A 93 -15.33 -13.39 -3.58
CA GLN A 93 -14.73 -13.59 -4.89
C GLN A 93 -13.88 -12.39 -5.32
N MET A 94 -14.00 -11.28 -4.62
CA MET A 94 -13.28 -10.05 -4.90
C MET A 94 -11.90 -10.16 -4.25
N ILE A 95 -10.87 -10.41 -5.08
CA ILE A 95 -9.53 -10.78 -4.62
C ILE A 95 -8.48 -9.86 -5.22
N GLY A 96 -7.45 -9.56 -4.46
CA GLY A 96 -6.29 -8.83 -4.94
C GLY A 96 -5.02 -9.39 -4.33
N LYS A 97 -3.86 -8.94 -4.83
CA LYS A 97 -2.58 -9.41 -4.32
C LYS A 97 -1.54 -8.31 -4.41
N ILE A 98 -0.77 -8.16 -3.34
CA ILE A 98 0.39 -7.28 -3.30
C ILE A 98 1.61 -8.15 -3.11
N VAL A 99 2.61 -8.00 -3.99
CA VAL A 99 3.90 -8.65 -3.83
C VAL A 99 4.86 -7.59 -3.35
N VAL A 100 5.53 -7.84 -2.23
CA VAL A 100 6.47 -6.89 -1.64
C VAL A 100 7.88 -7.40 -1.88
N SER A 101 8.66 -6.63 -2.62
CA SER A 101 10.03 -7.01 -2.97
C SER A 101 11.01 -6.18 -2.17
N GLN A 102 12.23 -6.69 -2.10
CA GLN A 102 13.27 -5.98 -1.38
C GLN A 102 13.83 -4.81 -2.13
#